data_4220b71f880a73d1d3722be5193002ec
#
_entry.id   4220b71f880a73d1d3722be5193002ec
#
_cell.length_a   1.000
_cell.length_b   1.000
_cell.length_c   1.000
_cell.angle_alpha   90.00
_cell.angle_beta   90.00
_cell.angle_gamma   90.00
#
_symmetry.space_group_name_H-M   'P 1'
#
loop_
_entity.id
_entity.type
_entity.pdbx_description
1 polymer ?
#
loop_
_entity_poly.entity_id
_entity_poly.type
_entity_poly.pdbx_seq_one_letter_code
_entity_poly.pdbx_strand_id
1 'polypeptide(L)'
;MSASRRLSRAALAAAFAVLALSQALPPLPGAAPSGGPQARKTAAWVPPGIDATVARAMKAFEVPGLALAIVKDGRVVLAKGYGVRKLGDPAPVDARTLFGIASNTKVFTATALGLLVEEGKLAWDAPVVDYLPWFMMYDPYVTRELSVRDLLVHRSGLGLGAGDLLWWPESTYNREEVARRLRYIKPATSFRSAYAYDNVLYLVAGEVIEAVSGMSWEDFVADRILKKVGMTGSNVRHSAAAEGGNVATPHARVEGAVRPIAPFTSDNTNPAGGINSGAEDMAKWMLARLARGKLADGATLYSERTARQIETPVTIVPNSAPPAELAGLKSNFAAYALGLGVREYRGQRVITHTGGLPGYVSIVTLLPERNLGVAILTNAESTNAFSALTWQIVDNDLGAPATDWTAAYLKLQARFDEETRKSLGESAAARDASSKPSLPLAKYAGVYTDAWYGDVAVEEAGGRLVMRFSKTPALVGDMEHWQYDTFVVRWRDRELRADAYVTFALNPDGSIERAKMEAVSPETDFSYDFQDLDLRPAAMPRR
;
A
#
# COMPACT_ATOMS: atom_id res chain seq x y z
N MET A 1 -63.71 16.10 9.81
CA MET A 1 -64.08 15.23 10.94
C MET A 1 -62.76 14.80 11.55
N SER A 2 -62.28 15.52 12.58
CA SER A 2 -62.40 15.27 14.03
C SER A 2 -61.85 13.86 14.37
N ALA A 3 -60.89 13.60 15.24
CA ALA A 3 -60.54 14.32 16.46
C ALA A 3 -59.11 13.93 16.93
N SER A 4 -58.47 14.92 17.46
CA SER A 4 -57.49 15.00 18.53
C SER A 4 -57.61 13.98 19.67
N ARG A 5 -56.48 13.54 20.25
CA ARG A 5 -56.32 13.45 21.71
C ARG A 5 -54.85 13.59 22.12
N ARG A 6 -54.59 14.64 22.90
CA ARG A 6 -53.41 14.84 23.76
C ARG A 6 -53.66 14.11 25.10
N LEU A 7 -52.58 13.63 25.72
CA LEU A 7 -52.40 13.43 27.17
C LEU A 7 -50.90 13.22 27.38
N SER A 8 -50.19 14.14 27.92
CA SER A 8 -49.98 14.60 29.32
C SER A 8 -48.96 13.79 30.08
N ARG A 9 -47.92 14.51 30.44
CA ARG A 9 -46.80 14.34 31.38
C ARG A 9 -47.15 13.57 32.67
N ALA A 10 -46.21 12.74 33.16
CA ALA A 10 -45.87 12.67 34.57
C ALA A 10 -44.46 12.15 34.76
N ALA A 11 -43.66 12.91 35.47
CA ALA A 11 -42.30 12.58 35.96
C ALA A 11 -42.42 11.68 37.20
N LEU A 12 -41.45 10.73 37.36
CA LEU A 12 -41.14 10.20 38.69
C LEU A 12 -39.62 10.02 38.79
N ALA A 13 -39.02 10.88 39.64
CA ALA A 13 -37.67 10.74 40.14
C ALA A 13 -37.68 9.73 41.29
N ALA A 14 -36.78 8.73 41.26
CA ALA A 14 -36.48 7.89 42.40
C ALA A 14 -34.99 8.04 42.76
N ALA A 15 -34.74 8.77 43.81
CA ALA A 15 -33.46 8.87 44.47
C ALA A 15 -33.24 7.64 45.38
N PHE A 16 -32.15 6.92 45.18
CA PHE A 16 -31.63 5.95 46.17
C PHE A 16 -30.45 6.54 46.92
N ALA A 17 -30.68 6.86 48.19
CA ALA A 17 -29.66 7.18 49.14
C ALA A 17 -29.05 5.86 49.68
N VAL A 18 -27.75 5.67 49.53
CA VAL A 18 -27.00 4.58 50.22
C VAL A 18 -26.33 5.17 51.45
N LEU A 19 -26.79 4.73 52.62
CA LEU A 19 -26.17 5.00 53.91
C LEU A 19 -24.85 4.26 54.01
N ALA A 20 -23.74 4.96 54.22
CA ALA A 20 -22.46 4.35 54.56
C ALA A 20 -22.41 4.14 56.09
N LEU A 21 -22.42 2.90 56.55
CA LEU A 21 -22.03 2.53 57.91
C LEU A 21 -20.51 2.32 57.96
N SER A 22 -19.80 3.23 58.61
CA SER A 22 -18.41 3.07 58.96
C SER A 22 -18.29 2.22 60.25
N GLN A 23 -17.80 0.99 60.11
CA GLN A 23 -17.31 0.21 61.27
C GLN A 23 -15.79 0.28 61.26
N ALA A 24 -15.21 0.86 62.29
CA ALA A 24 -13.79 0.90 62.55
C ALA A 24 -13.31 -0.47 63.05
N LEU A 25 -12.36 -1.07 62.36
CA LEU A 25 -11.61 -2.26 62.79
C LEU A 25 -10.34 -1.80 63.54
N PRO A 26 -9.91 -2.53 64.58
CA PRO A 26 -8.71 -2.20 65.38
C PRO A 26 -7.43 -2.48 64.58
N PRO A 27 -6.30 -1.82 64.92
CA PRO A 27 -5.04 -1.96 64.20
C PRO A 27 -4.39 -3.33 64.50
N LEU A 28 -3.97 -4.01 63.46
CA LEU A 28 -3.12 -5.22 63.54
C LEU A 28 -1.66 -4.82 63.85
N PRO A 29 -0.90 -5.67 64.57
CA PRO A 29 0.48 -5.37 64.95
C PRO A 29 1.44 -5.41 63.73
N GLY A 30 2.42 -4.51 63.76
CA GLY A 30 3.36 -4.26 62.69
C GLY A 30 4.11 -5.50 62.21
N ALA A 31 4.02 -5.74 60.91
CA ALA A 31 4.90 -6.64 60.18
C ALA A 31 6.15 -5.85 59.72
N ALA A 32 7.30 -6.42 59.96
CA ALA A 32 8.60 -5.91 59.52
C ALA A 32 8.64 -5.76 57.98
N PRO A 33 9.40 -4.82 57.39
CA PRO A 33 9.47 -4.64 55.96
C PRO A 33 10.12 -5.88 55.31
N SER A 34 9.29 -6.71 54.68
CA SER A 34 9.77 -7.73 53.76
C SER A 34 10.33 -7.04 52.53
N GLY A 35 11.61 -7.26 52.25
CA GLY A 35 12.25 -6.77 51.02
C GLY A 35 11.38 -7.06 49.81
N GLY A 36 11.01 -6.00 49.08
CA GLY A 36 10.21 -6.12 47.88
C GLY A 36 10.85 -7.09 46.87
N PRO A 37 10.08 -7.82 46.10
CA PRO A 37 10.64 -8.70 45.09
C PRO A 37 11.48 -7.87 44.11
N GLN A 38 12.80 -8.11 44.13
CA GLN A 38 13.67 -7.63 43.06
C GLN A 38 13.05 -8.12 41.75
N ALA A 39 12.60 -7.19 40.91
CA ALA A 39 12.12 -7.49 39.55
C ALA A 39 13.24 -8.26 38.85
N ARG A 40 13.13 -9.57 38.75
CA ARG A 40 13.96 -10.37 37.84
C ARG A 40 13.82 -9.70 36.49
N LYS A 41 14.93 -9.20 35.94
CA LYS A 41 15.03 -8.84 34.53
C LYS A 41 14.75 -10.15 33.73
N THR A 42 13.49 -10.42 33.41
CA THR A 42 13.17 -11.49 32.48
C THR A 42 13.88 -11.17 31.17
N ALA A 43 14.62 -12.15 30.65
CA ALA A 43 15.24 -12.01 29.33
C ALA A 43 14.18 -11.53 28.33
N ALA A 44 14.55 -10.57 27.47
CA ALA A 44 13.63 -10.06 26.47
C ALA A 44 13.13 -11.24 25.62
N TRP A 45 11.79 -11.34 25.43
CA TRP A 45 11.22 -12.38 24.61
C TRP A 45 11.69 -12.21 23.15
N VAL A 46 12.23 -13.27 22.57
CA VAL A 46 12.59 -13.38 21.17
C VAL A 46 11.99 -14.68 20.65
N PRO A 47 11.38 -14.71 19.47
CA PRO A 47 10.84 -15.95 18.90
C PRO A 47 11.90 -17.04 18.86
N PRO A 48 11.64 -18.25 19.39
CA PRO A 48 12.61 -19.34 19.37
C PRO A 48 13.04 -19.69 17.95
N GLY A 49 14.34 -19.83 17.72
CA GLY A 49 14.89 -20.25 16.43
C GLY A 49 14.65 -19.27 15.28
N ILE A 50 14.46 -17.98 15.56
CA ILE A 50 14.10 -16.96 14.55
C ILE A 50 15.07 -16.92 13.38
N ASP A 51 16.38 -17.03 13.62
CA ASP A 51 17.39 -17.00 12.54
C ASP A 51 17.21 -18.18 11.57
N ALA A 52 16.94 -19.38 12.08
CA ALA A 52 16.68 -20.55 11.25
C ALA A 52 15.36 -20.41 10.48
N THR A 53 14.34 -19.82 11.12
CA THR A 53 13.04 -19.56 10.48
C THR A 53 13.18 -18.56 9.33
N VAL A 54 13.92 -17.47 9.53
CA VAL A 54 14.20 -16.48 8.47
C VAL A 54 15.00 -17.11 7.34
N ALA A 55 16.09 -17.84 7.64
CA ALA A 55 16.92 -18.49 6.63
C ALA A 55 16.11 -19.48 5.77
N ARG A 56 15.20 -20.25 6.41
CA ARG A 56 14.29 -21.17 5.71
C ARG A 56 13.34 -20.43 4.78
N ALA A 57 12.69 -19.36 5.24
CA ALA A 57 11.76 -18.57 4.43
C ALA A 57 12.49 -17.89 3.26
N MET A 58 13.66 -17.27 3.49
CA MET A 58 14.45 -16.65 2.43
C MET A 58 14.83 -17.66 1.35
N LYS A 59 15.28 -18.86 1.74
CA LYS A 59 15.61 -19.94 0.79
C LYS A 59 14.38 -20.41 0.02
N ALA A 60 13.25 -20.61 0.71
CA ALA A 60 12.03 -21.14 0.13
C ALA A 60 11.40 -20.20 -0.91
N PHE A 61 11.53 -18.90 -0.71
CA PHE A 61 10.93 -17.85 -1.54
C PHE A 61 11.97 -17.06 -2.35
N GLU A 62 13.23 -17.53 -2.41
CA GLU A 62 14.33 -16.94 -3.19
C GLU A 62 14.54 -15.44 -2.88
N VAL A 63 14.49 -15.06 -1.60
CA VAL A 63 14.73 -13.68 -1.15
C VAL A 63 16.24 -13.48 -0.91
N PRO A 64 16.93 -12.59 -1.68
CA PRO A 64 18.36 -12.37 -1.54
C PRO A 64 18.75 -11.69 -0.23
N GLY A 65 17.96 -10.72 0.20
CA GLY A 65 18.18 -9.91 1.39
C GLY A 65 16.92 -9.54 2.11
N LEU A 66 16.98 -9.51 3.45
CA LEU A 66 15.86 -9.22 4.31
C LEU A 66 16.33 -8.46 5.56
N ALA A 67 15.55 -7.46 6.00
CA ALA A 67 15.71 -6.83 7.30
C ALA A 67 14.47 -7.09 8.16
N LEU A 68 14.68 -7.50 9.43
CA LEU A 68 13.63 -7.83 10.39
C LEU A 68 13.79 -7.00 11.65
N ALA A 69 12.71 -6.31 12.03
CA ALA A 69 12.59 -5.67 13.33
C ALA A 69 11.44 -6.29 14.13
N ILE A 70 11.68 -6.57 15.41
CA ILE A 70 10.66 -7.00 16.36
C ILE A 70 10.76 -6.10 17.60
N VAL A 71 9.63 -5.52 17.98
CA VAL A 71 9.51 -4.78 19.24
C VAL A 71 8.48 -5.46 20.12
N LYS A 72 8.76 -5.53 21.42
CA LYS A 72 7.91 -6.18 22.42
C LYS A 72 8.02 -5.46 23.76
N ASP A 73 6.89 -5.20 24.40
CA ASP A 73 6.79 -4.61 25.73
C ASP A 73 7.64 -3.33 25.89
N GLY A 74 7.55 -2.44 24.88
CA GLY A 74 8.23 -1.16 24.84
C GLY A 74 9.73 -1.23 24.55
N ARG A 75 10.24 -2.35 24.02
CA ARG A 75 11.67 -2.55 23.73
C ARG A 75 11.88 -3.13 22.34
N VAL A 76 13.01 -2.78 21.73
CA VAL A 76 13.52 -3.50 20.55
C VAL A 76 14.09 -4.83 21.03
N VAL A 77 13.52 -5.93 20.56
CA VAL A 77 14.00 -7.29 20.89
C VAL A 77 14.83 -7.88 19.79
N LEU A 78 14.63 -7.42 18.54
CA LEU A 78 15.45 -7.77 17.38
C LEU A 78 15.43 -6.61 16.38
N ALA A 79 16.59 -6.25 15.86
CA ALA A 79 16.76 -5.45 14.65
C ALA A 79 17.97 -6.01 13.90
N LYS A 80 17.74 -6.74 12.78
CA LYS A 80 18.78 -7.53 12.13
C LYS A 80 18.57 -7.63 10.64
N GLY A 81 19.67 -7.63 9.89
CA GLY A 81 19.72 -7.95 8.48
C GLY A 81 20.12 -9.41 8.23
N TYR A 82 19.69 -9.94 7.10
CA TYR A 82 19.98 -11.30 6.64
C TYR A 82 20.25 -11.28 5.14
N GLY A 83 21.15 -12.14 4.68
CA GLY A 83 21.48 -12.27 3.26
C GLY A 83 22.31 -11.11 2.73
N VAL A 84 22.16 -10.80 1.44
CA VAL A 84 22.98 -9.84 0.70
C VAL A 84 22.17 -8.67 0.15
N ARG A 85 22.83 -7.52 0.02
CA ARG A 85 22.19 -6.32 -0.56
C ARG A 85 21.91 -6.49 -2.05
N LYS A 86 22.73 -7.26 -2.74
CA LYS A 86 22.59 -7.52 -4.18
C LYS A 86 23.09 -8.93 -4.51
N LEU A 87 22.34 -9.66 -5.34
CA LEU A 87 22.82 -10.95 -5.86
C LEU A 87 24.14 -10.76 -6.65
N GLY A 88 25.12 -11.62 -6.38
CA GLY A 88 26.45 -11.53 -6.96
C GLY A 88 27.42 -10.57 -6.27
N ASP A 89 26.95 -9.82 -5.24
CA ASP A 89 27.77 -8.97 -4.39
C ASP A 89 27.76 -9.53 -2.95
N PRO A 90 28.91 -9.72 -2.29
CA PRO A 90 28.99 -10.28 -0.94
C PRO A 90 28.56 -9.29 0.17
N ALA A 91 28.29 -8.03 -0.15
CA ALA A 91 27.93 -7.02 0.85
C ALA A 91 26.64 -7.42 1.59
N PRO A 92 26.72 -7.62 2.93
CA PRO A 92 25.59 -8.12 3.70
C PRO A 92 24.51 -7.06 3.90
N VAL A 93 23.27 -7.51 4.09
CA VAL A 93 22.21 -6.70 4.70
C VAL A 93 22.49 -6.62 6.20
N ASP A 94 22.41 -5.41 6.76
CA ASP A 94 22.43 -5.16 8.20
C ASP A 94 21.17 -4.45 8.69
N ALA A 95 21.10 -4.12 10.00
CA ALA A 95 19.93 -3.47 10.59
C ALA A 95 19.66 -2.05 10.06
N ARG A 96 20.64 -1.43 9.42
CA ARG A 96 20.60 -0.06 8.88
C ARG A 96 20.47 -0.04 7.37
N THR A 97 20.59 -1.19 6.71
CA THR A 97 20.39 -1.26 5.26
C THR A 97 19.01 -0.75 4.89
N LEU A 98 18.97 0.20 3.96
CA LEU A 98 17.74 0.83 3.50
C LEU A 98 17.04 0.00 2.44
N PHE A 99 15.73 -0.07 2.56
CA PHE A 99 14.80 -0.66 1.60
C PHE A 99 13.68 0.34 1.34
N GLY A 100 13.15 0.39 0.14
CA GLY A 100 11.90 1.07 -0.12
C GLY A 100 10.77 0.41 0.68
N ILE A 101 10.17 1.15 1.64
CA ILE A 101 9.05 0.61 2.43
C ILE A 101 7.71 0.75 1.73
N ALA A 102 7.71 1.41 0.58
CA ALA A 102 6.53 1.56 -0.28
C ALA A 102 5.31 2.06 0.51
N SER A 103 4.15 1.43 0.34
CA SER A 103 2.89 1.87 0.94
C SER A 103 2.85 1.87 2.48
N ASN A 104 3.85 1.32 3.17
CA ASN A 104 4.03 1.61 4.61
C ASN A 104 4.30 3.09 4.87
N THR A 105 4.61 3.90 3.85
CA THR A 105 4.69 5.37 3.89
C THR A 105 3.33 6.02 4.19
N LYS A 106 2.22 5.42 3.78
CA LYS A 106 0.87 5.99 3.88
C LYS A 106 0.48 6.42 5.30
N VAL A 107 0.90 5.66 6.30
CA VAL A 107 0.65 6.03 7.70
C VAL A 107 1.48 7.24 8.16
N PHE A 108 2.63 7.50 7.54
CA PHE A 108 3.40 8.73 7.81
C PHE A 108 2.68 9.95 7.22
N THR A 109 2.10 9.82 6.02
CA THR A 109 1.24 10.86 5.43
C THR A 109 0.01 11.13 6.28
N ALA A 110 -0.66 10.08 6.78
CA ALA A 110 -1.78 10.21 7.71
C ALA A 110 -1.34 10.87 9.03
N THR A 111 -0.14 10.55 9.53
CA THR A 111 0.43 11.17 10.73
C THR A 111 0.73 12.65 10.49
N ALA A 112 1.27 13.03 9.33
CA ALA A 112 1.52 14.42 8.95
C ALA A 112 0.24 15.25 8.97
N LEU A 113 -0.84 14.74 8.34
CA LEU A 113 -2.16 15.37 8.42
C LEU A 113 -2.69 15.43 9.86
N GLY A 114 -2.48 14.37 10.65
CA GLY A 114 -2.85 14.33 12.06
C GLY A 114 -2.18 15.41 12.92
N LEU A 115 -0.90 15.70 12.64
CA LEU A 115 -0.18 16.81 13.29
C LEU A 115 -0.81 18.17 12.93
N LEU A 116 -1.18 18.37 11.67
CA LEU A 116 -1.84 19.60 11.23
C LEU A 116 -3.25 19.74 11.81
N VAL A 117 -3.97 18.63 12.04
CA VAL A 117 -5.24 18.63 12.78
C VAL A 117 -5.04 19.03 14.23
N GLU A 118 -4.01 18.53 14.91
CA GLU A 118 -3.69 18.93 16.29
C GLU A 118 -3.33 20.41 16.40
N GLU A 119 -2.68 20.95 15.38
CA GLU A 119 -2.36 22.39 15.30
C GLU A 119 -3.58 23.25 14.95
N GLY A 120 -4.76 22.66 14.71
CA GLY A 120 -5.98 23.38 14.32
C GLY A 120 -5.91 24.00 12.92
N LYS A 121 -4.94 23.59 12.09
CA LYS A 121 -4.74 24.11 10.73
C LYS A 121 -5.65 23.46 9.69
N LEU A 122 -6.11 22.23 9.96
CA LEU A 122 -7.07 21.52 9.14
C LEU A 122 -8.01 20.64 9.98
N ALA A 123 -9.11 20.16 9.38
CA ALA A 123 -10.00 19.20 10.00
C ALA A 123 -10.14 17.95 9.12
N TRP A 124 -10.23 16.76 9.75
CA TRP A 124 -10.37 15.50 9.04
C TRP A 124 -11.57 15.47 8.09
N ASP A 125 -12.65 16.07 8.48
CA ASP A 125 -13.93 16.01 7.77
C ASP A 125 -14.22 17.28 6.95
N ALA A 126 -13.25 18.22 6.84
CA ALA A 126 -13.32 19.35 5.94
C ALA A 126 -13.13 18.92 4.49
N PRO A 127 -13.83 19.52 3.53
CA PRO A 127 -13.66 19.26 2.10
C PRO A 127 -12.24 19.57 1.63
N VAL A 128 -11.71 18.74 0.75
CA VAL A 128 -10.37 18.96 0.15
C VAL A 128 -10.30 20.29 -0.59
N VAL A 129 -11.39 20.70 -1.22
CA VAL A 129 -11.46 21.96 -1.99
C VAL A 129 -11.28 23.22 -1.13
N ASP A 130 -11.48 23.14 0.20
CA ASP A 130 -11.20 24.24 1.12
C ASP A 130 -9.70 24.54 1.22
N TYR A 131 -8.86 23.53 1.00
CA TYR A 131 -7.39 23.62 1.03
C TYR A 131 -6.77 23.68 -0.36
N LEU A 132 -7.38 23.00 -1.33
CA LEU A 132 -6.96 22.92 -2.73
C LEU A 132 -8.11 23.37 -3.65
N PRO A 133 -8.35 24.68 -3.85
CA PRO A 133 -9.50 25.19 -4.65
C PRO A 133 -9.50 24.71 -6.11
N TRP A 134 -8.36 24.27 -6.62
CA TRP A 134 -8.21 23.75 -7.99
C TRP A 134 -8.53 22.25 -8.11
N PHE A 135 -8.67 21.53 -7.00
CA PHE A 135 -8.93 20.09 -6.97
C PHE A 135 -10.31 19.76 -7.51
N MET A 136 -10.39 18.73 -8.35
CA MET A 136 -11.66 18.25 -8.91
C MET A 136 -11.61 16.73 -9.09
N MET A 137 -12.68 16.05 -8.72
CA MET A 137 -13.01 14.71 -9.12
C MET A 137 -13.91 14.74 -10.36
N TYR A 138 -14.13 13.57 -11.00
CA TYR A 138 -15.01 13.45 -12.16
C TYR A 138 -16.45 13.93 -11.85
N ASP A 139 -16.98 13.56 -10.69
CA ASP A 139 -18.29 13.97 -10.22
C ASP A 139 -18.18 15.27 -9.41
N PRO A 140 -18.92 16.36 -9.80
CA PRO A 140 -18.94 17.60 -9.04
C PRO A 140 -19.46 17.47 -7.62
N TYR A 141 -20.36 16.53 -7.33
CA TYR A 141 -20.81 16.24 -5.96
C TYR A 141 -19.65 15.67 -5.13
N VAL A 142 -18.96 14.66 -5.66
CA VAL A 142 -17.78 14.07 -5.00
C VAL A 142 -16.70 15.13 -4.77
N THR A 143 -16.47 16.00 -5.73
CA THR A 143 -15.50 17.12 -5.60
C THR A 143 -15.78 17.97 -4.36
N ARG A 144 -17.04 18.31 -4.08
CA ARG A 144 -17.42 19.13 -2.94
C ARG A 144 -17.44 18.39 -1.61
N GLU A 145 -17.72 17.10 -1.65
CA GLU A 145 -17.95 16.28 -0.44
C GLU A 145 -16.73 15.45 -0.01
N LEU A 146 -15.72 15.30 -0.88
CA LEU A 146 -14.52 14.54 -0.57
C LEU A 146 -13.73 15.25 0.53
N SER A 147 -13.67 14.63 1.69
CA SER A 147 -12.98 15.17 2.86
C SER A 147 -11.50 14.76 2.88
N VAL A 148 -10.68 15.45 3.70
CA VAL A 148 -9.28 15.07 3.95
C VAL A 148 -9.20 13.61 4.41
N ARG A 149 -10.13 13.15 5.24
CA ARG A 149 -10.23 11.74 5.67
C ARG A 149 -10.42 10.79 4.49
N ASP A 150 -11.28 11.16 3.53
CA ASP A 150 -11.58 10.31 2.38
C ASP A 150 -10.37 10.08 1.46
N LEU A 151 -9.39 10.99 1.46
CA LEU A 151 -8.12 10.80 0.73
C LEU A 151 -7.33 9.58 1.22
N LEU A 152 -7.55 9.14 2.47
CA LEU A 152 -6.71 8.16 3.15
C LEU A 152 -7.35 6.78 3.30
N VAL A 153 -8.64 6.61 2.94
CA VAL A 153 -9.40 5.43 3.36
C VAL A 153 -10.01 4.60 2.23
N HIS A 154 -9.62 4.88 0.98
CA HIS A 154 -9.93 4.05 -0.19
C HIS A 154 -11.45 3.80 -0.43
N ARG A 155 -12.26 4.86 -0.32
CA ARG A 155 -13.72 4.83 -0.56
C ARG A 155 -14.22 5.96 -1.45
N SER A 156 -13.35 6.51 -2.27
CA SER A 156 -13.62 7.65 -3.14
C SER A 156 -14.63 7.39 -4.25
N GLY A 157 -14.83 6.12 -4.59
CA GLY A 157 -15.57 5.67 -5.77
C GLY A 157 -14.65 5.33 -6.96
N LEU A 158 -13.36 5.68 -6.91
CA LEU A 158 -12.37 5.21 -7.88
C LEU A 158 -12.24 3.69 -7.84
N GLY A 159 -11.84 3.08 -8.95
CA GLY A 159 -11.50 1.67 -9.03
C GLY A 159 -10.16 1.32 -8.38
N LEU A 160 -9.86 0.04 -8.26
CA LEU A 160 -8.57 -0.45 -7.77
C LEU A 160 -7.44 0.07 -8.68
N GLY A 161 -6.49 0.81 -8.12
CA GLY A 161 -5.35 1.36 -8.86
C GLY A 161 -5.69 2.44 -9.88
N ALA A 162 -6.93 2.95 -9.90
CA ALA A 162 -7.37 3.91 -10.91
C ALA A 162 -6.48 5.16 -10.93
N GLY A 163 -5.89 5.43 -12.10
CA GLY A 163 -4.95 6.54 -12.33
C GLY A 163 -3.50 6.21 -11.97
N ASP A 164 -3.18 5.00 -11.53
CA ASP A 164 -1.80 4.63 -11.19
C ASP A 164 -0.87 4.68 -12.42
N LEU A 165 -1.36 4.45 -13.64
CA LEU A 165 -0.58 4.61 -14.86
C LEU A 165 -0.04 6.04 -15.08
N LEU A 166 -0.54 7.04 -14.34
CA LEU A 166 0.01 8.41 -14.32
C LEU A 166 1.37 8.50 -13.61
N TRP A 167 1.76 7.48 -12.87
CA TRP A 167 3.02 7.46 -12.13
C TRP A 167 3.72 6.08 -12.15
N TRP A 168 3.00 5.01 -12.50
CA TRP A 168 3.50 3.65 -12.57
C TRP A 168 3.37 3.05 -13.99
N PRO A 169 4.49 2.63 -14.65
CA PRO A 169 5.87 2.89 -14.23
C PRO A 169 6.21 4.39 -14.25
N GLU A 170 7.44 4.75 -13.93
CA GLU A 170 7.87 6.15 -13.82
C GLU A 170 7.40 7.02 -14.98
N SER A 171 6.74 8.12 -14.65
CA SER A 171 6.19 9.05 -15.64
C SER A 171 6.81 10.46 -15.53
N THR A 172 6.63 11.25 -16.57
CA THR A 172 7.07 12.64 -16.61
C THR A 172 6.06 13.63 -16.01
N TYR A 173 4.93 13.14 -15.46
CA TYR A 173 3.98 13.96 -14.72
C TYR A 173 4.55 14.35 -13.35
N ASN A 174 4.37 15.60 -12.94
CA ASN A 174 4.58 15.98 -11.55
C ASN A 174 3.35 15.64 -10.69
N ARG A 175 3.46 15.74 -9.38
CA ARG A 175 2.41 15.35 -8.40
C ARG A 175 1.11 16.15 -8.62
N GLU A 176 1.20 17.46 -8.80
CA GLU A 176 0.03 18.30 -9.06
C GLU A 176 -0.66 17.94 -10.36
N GLU A 177 0.09 17.66 -11.44
CA GLU A 177 -0.49 17.21 -12.71
C GLU A 177 -1.25 15.89 -12.55
N VAL A 178 -0.71 14.92 -11.80
CA VAL A 178 -1.41 13.67 -11.49
C VAL A 178 -2.72 13.98 -10.75
N ALA A 179 -2.67 14.79 -9.69
CA ALA A 179 -3.86 15.16 -8.91
C ALA A 179 -4.93 15.89 -9.76
N ARG A 180 -4.51 16.77 -10.67
CA ARG A 180 -5.43 17.48 -11.58
C ARG A 180 -6.11 16.58 -12.60
N ARG A 181 -5.53 15.43 -12.95
CA ARG A 181 -6.09 14.47 -13.91
C ARG A 181 -7.18 13.60 -13.34
N LEU A 182 -7.36 13.53 -12.02
CA LEU A 182 -8.44 12.79 -11.36
C LEU A 182 -9.84 13.22 -11.85
N ARG A 183 -9.99 14.46 -12.30
CA ARG A 183 -11.24 14.97 -12.90
C ARG A 183 -11.72 14.22 -14.15
N TYR A 184 -10.84 13.48 -14.79
CA TYR A 184 -11.14 12.73 -16.01
C TYR A 184 -11.35 11.23 -15.74
N ILE A 185 -11.02 10.74 -14.54
CA ILE A 185 -11.14 9.33 -14.16
C ILE A 185 -12.56 9.06 -13.67
N LYS A 186 -13.30 8.24 -14.43
CA LYS A 186 -14.68 7.88 -14.09
C LYS A 186 -14.71 6.99 -12.84
N PRO A 187 -15.66 7.19 -11.93
CA PRO A 187 -15.82 6.31 -10.79
C PRO A 187 -16.28 4.91 -11.22
N ALA A 188 -15.75 3.89 -10.56
CA ALA A 188 -16.18 2.50 -10.70
C ALA A 188 -17.36 2.16 -9.78
N THR A 189 -17.50 2.88 -8.66
CA THR A 189 -18.57 2.69 -7.68
C THR A 189 -19.10 4.05 -7.20
N SER A 190 -20.21 4.03 -6.46
CA SER A 190 -20.70 5.24 -5.81
C SER A 190 -19.74 5.70 -4.70
N PHE A 191 -19.69 7.00 -4.47
CA PHE A 191 -18.90 7.62 -3.42
C PHE A 191 -19.20 7.00 -2.04
N ARG A 192 -18.16 6.62 -1.30
CA ARG A 192 -18.21 6.00 0.03
C ARG A 192 -18.93 4.64 0.11
N SER A 193 -19.23 3.99 -1.03
CA SER A 193 -20.04 2.75 -1.04
C SER A 193 -19.21 1.47 -1.01
N ALA A 194 -17.96 1.51 -1.46
CA ALA A 194 -17.08 0.35 -1.57
C ALA A 194 -15.63 0.70 -1.25
N TYR A 195 -14.88 -0.30 -0.84
CA TYR A 195 -13.43 -0.23 -0.72
C TYR A 195 -12.79 -0.55 -2.08
N ALA A 196 -11.93 0.34 -2.55
CA ALA A 196 -11.03 0.09 -3.68
C ALA A 196 -9.72 0.85 -3.43
N TYR A 197 -8.62 0.10 -3.34
CA TYR A 197 -7.32 0.68 -3.03
C TYR A 197 -6.86 1.59 -4.15
N ASP A 198 -6.51 2.83 -3.83
CA ASP A 198 -5.95 3.81 -4.76
C ASP A 198 -4.73 4.51 -4.14
N ASN A 199 -3.73 4.84 -4.98
CA ASN A 199 -2.53 5.54 -4.56
C ASN A 199 -2.66 7.06 -4.79
N VAL A 200 -3.36 7.44 -5.85
CA VAL A 200 -3.39 8.84 -6.35
C VAL A 200 -3.97 9.82 -5.33
N LEU A 201 -4.89 9.40 -4.45
CA LEU A 201 -5.44 10.27 -3.41
C LEU A 201 -4.43 10.58 -2.29
N TYR A 202 -3.42 9.74 -2.09
CA TYR A 202 -2.31 10.07 -1.20
C TYR A 202 -1.39 11.16 -1.78
N LEU A 203 -1.32 11.27 -3.11
CA LEU A 203 -0.63 12.38 -3.75
C LEU A 203 -1.37 13.69 -3.45
N VAL A 204 -2.72 13.68 -3.56
CA VAL A 204 -3.56 14.82 -3.16
C VAL A 204 -3.37 15.15 -1.68
N ALA A 205 -3.26 14.13 -0.81
CA ALA A 205 -2.96 14.35 0.61
C ALA A 205 -1.59 15.05 0.81
N GLY A 206 -0.60 14.73 -0.02
CA GLY A 206 0.68 15.44 -0.06
C GLY A 206 0.53 16.92 -0.42
N GLU A 207 -0.26 17.22 -1.44
CA GLU A 207 -0.57 18.60 -1.85
C GLU A 207 -1.32 19.37 -0.75
N VAL A 208 -2.24 18.71 -0.01
CA VAL A 208 -2.91 19.32 1.16
C VAL A 208 -1.91 19.66 2.26
N ILE A 209 -0.96 18.76 2.56
CA ILE A 209 0.09 19.01 3.56
C ILE A 209 0.91 20.24 3.16
N GLU A 210 1.30 20.33 1.90
CA GLU A 210 2.09 21.45 1.38
C GLU A 210 1.30 22.76 1.44
N ALA A 211 0.06 22.78 0.97
CA ALA A 211 -0.80 23.97 0.99
C ALA A 211 -1.05 24.51 2.39
N VAL A 212 -1.23 23.61 3.39
CA VAL A 212 -1.57 23.99 4.77
C VAL A 212 -0.33 24.35 5.60
N SER A 213 0.79 23.66 5.38
CA SER A 213 2.02 23.84 6.18
C SER A 213 3.00 24.83 5.59
N GLY A 214 2.97 25.07 4.28
CA GLY A 214 4.00 25.80 3.54
C GLY A 214 5.30 25.01 3.37
N MET A 215 5.32 23.71 3.68
CA MET A 215 6.47 22.81 3.52
C MET A 215 6.13 21.74 2.51
N SER A 216 7.09 21.29 1.70
CA SER A 216 6.90 20.09 0.88
C SER A 216 6.52 18.89 1.77
N TRP A 217 5.82 17.90 1.22
CA TRP A 217 5.53 16.67 1.96
C TRP A 217 6.83 16.04 2.49
N GLU A 218 7.86 16.04 1.66
CA GLU A 218 9.17 15.49 1.97
C GLU A 218 9.81 16.17 3.18
N ASP A 219 9.88 17.49 3.17
CA ASP A 219 10.47 18.26 4.27
C ASP A 219 9.62 18.14 5.54
N PHE A 220 8.29 18.15 5.40
CA PHE A 220 7.40 17.99 6.55
C PHE A 220 7.60 16.63 7.24
N VAL A 221 7.60 15.53 6.48
CA VAL A 221 7.77 14.19 7.04
C VAL A 221 9.17 14.00 7.61
N ALA A 222 10.21 14.47 6.90
CA ALA A 222 11.59 14.36 7.38
C ALA A 222 11.80 15.10 8.71
N ASP A 223 11.38 16.37 8.79
CA ASP A 223 11.65 17.19 9.98
C ASP A 223 10.67 16.93 11.14
N ARG A 224 9.38 16.76 10.82
CA ARG A 224 8.33 16.71 11.82
C ARG A 224 8.05 15.29 12.32
N ILE A 225 8.45 14.26 11.57
CA ILE A 225 8.22 12.85 11.92
C ILE A 225 9.53 12.09 12.06
N LEU A 226 10.29 11.89 10.97
CA LEU A 226 11.47 11.01 11.00
C LEU A 226 12.50 11.49 12.04
N LYS A 227 12.85 12.77 11.99
CA LYS A 227 13.80 13.38 12.94
C LYS A 227 13.30 13.32 14.39
N LYS A 228 12.00 13.55 14.61
CA LYS A 228 11.41 13.49 15.98
C LYS A 228 11.42 12.08 16.54
N VAL A 229 11.13 11.06 15.73
CA VAL A 229 11.16 9.65 16.12
C VAL A 229 12.61 9.14 16.27
N GLY A 230 13.60 9.85 15.73
CA GLY A 230 14.99 9.43 15.68
C GLY A 230 15.30 8.42 14.58
N MET A 231 14.53 8.42 13.47
CA MET A 231 14.74 7.60 12.28
C MET A 231 15.81 8.25 11.37
N THR A 232 17.02 8.38 11.89
CA THR A 232 18.09 9.18 11.26
C THR A 232 18.73 8.52 10.03
N GLY A 233 18.55 7.23 9.84
CA GLY A 233 19.00 6.51 8.65
C GLY A 233 18.00 6.54 7.50
N SER A 234 16.73 6.87 7.78
CA SER A 234 15.64 6.86 6.80
C SER A 234 15.59 8.16 5.98
N ASN A 235 15.04 8.06 4.76
CA ASN A 235 14.77 9.21 3.90
C ASN A 235 13.36 9.10 3.29
N VAL A 236 12.94 10.14 2.55
CA VAL A 236 11.54 10.34 2.11
C VAL A 236 11.39 10.44 0.59
N ARG A 237 12.39 9.99 -0.18
CA ARG A 237 12.40 10.10 -1.65
C ARG A 237 12.71 8.76 -2.30
N HIS A 238 11.92 8.37 -3.30
CA HIS A 238 12.23 7.19 -4.12
C HIS A 238 13.62 7.32 -4.79
N SER A 239 13.94 8.51 -5.32
CA SER A 239 15.21 8.78 -6.00
C SER A 239 16.42 8.49 -5.12
N ALA A 240 16.32 8.67 -3.81
CA ALA A 240 17.41 8.40 -2.87
C ALA A 240 17.84 6.92 -2.82
N ALA A 241 16.99 5.98 -3.26
CA ALA A 241 17.36 4.57 -3.38
C ALA A 241 18.45 4.32 -4.43
N ALA A 242 18.59 5.21 -5.41
CA ALA A 242 19.60 5.12 -6.47
C ALA A 242 20.93 5.79 -6.11
N GLU A 243 21.00 6.57 -5.01
CA GLU A 243 22.20 7.34 -4.63
C GLU A 243 23.34 6.45 -4.06
N GLY A 244 23.06 5.16 -3.82
CA GLY A 244 24.05 4.21 -3.31
C GLY A 244 24.18 4.21 -1.78
N GLY A 245 25.31 3.73 -1.26
CA GLY A 245 25.54 3.60 0.17
C GLY A 245 25.04 2.26 0.73
N ASN A 246 24.49 2.27 1.96
CA ASN A 246 23.95 1.07 2.58
C ASN A 246 22.47 0.85 2.19
N VAL A 247 22.24 0.68 0.88
CA VAL A 247 20.91 0.47 0.29
C VAL A 247 20.88 -0.93 -0.33
N ALA A 248 19.78 -1.66 -0.12
CA ALA A 248 19.54 -2.93 -0.78
C ALA A 248 19.17 -2.69 -2.25
N THR A 249 19.73 -3.45 -3.18
CA THR A 249 19.32 -3.41 -4.59
C THR A 249 18.00 -4.17 -4.75
N PRO A 250 17.02 -3.64 -5.49
CA PRO A 250 15.77 -4.35 -5.76
C PRO A 250 15.98 -5.56 -6.69
N HIS A 251 15.21 -6.63 -6.47
CA HIS A 251 15.23 -7.84 -7.31
C HIS A 251 13.83 -8.27 -7.68
N ALA A 252 13.65 -8.67 -8.92
CA ALA A 252 12.40 -9.22 -9.42
C ALA A 252 12.63 -10.53 -10.17
N ARG A 253 11.57 -11.35 -10.28
CA ARG A 253 11.58 -12.50 -11.17
C ARG A 253 11.27 -12.03 -12.59
N VAL A 254 12.30 -11.99 -13.43
CA VAL A 254 12.21 -11.60 -14.83
C VAL A 254 12.62 -12.81 -15.67
N GLU A 255 11.76 -13.22 -16.60
CA GLU A 255 11.98 -14.38 -17.47
C GLU A 255 12.37 -15.65 -16.70
N GLY A 256 11.71 -15.88 -15.57
CA GLY A 256 11.86 -17.07 -14.74
C GLY A 256 12.99 -17.05 -13.72
N ALA A 257 13.86 -16.03 -13.70
CA ALA A 257 14.97 -15.92 -12.76
C ALA A 257 14.87 -14.67 -11.88
N VAL A 258 15.18 -14.81 -10.58
CA VAL A 258 15.34 -13.65 -9.69
C VAL A 258 16.64 -12.95 -10.02
N ARG A 259 16.58 -11.67 -10.37
CA ARG A 259 17.76 -10.86 -10.73
C ARG A 259 17.62 -9.43 -10.23
N PRO A 260 18.73 -8.70 -10.05
CA PRO A 260 18.70 -7.26 -9.78
C PRO A 260 17.97 -6.52 -10.90
N ILE A 261 17.15 -5.54 -10.53
CA ILE A 261 16.47 -4.62 -11.45
C ILE A 261 16.83 -3.17 -11.09
N ALA A 262 16.45 -2.23 -11.97
CA ALA A 262 16.60 -0.82 -11.69
C ALA A 262 15.69 -0.39 -10.51
N PRO A 263 16.17 0.49 -9.60
CA PRO A 263 15.32 1.05 -8.56
C PRO A 263 14.28 2.01 -9.16
N PHE A 264 13.08 2.02 -8.60
CA PHE A 264 12.06 3.03 -8.88
C PHE A 264 12.51 4.38 -8.30
N THR A 265 12.52 5.45 -9.11
CA THR A 265 13.10 6.76 -8.73
C THR A 265 12.15 7.94 -8.87
N SER A 266 10.91 7.74 -9.30
CA SER A 266 9.95 8.84 -9.49
C SER A 266 9.42 9.37 -8.16
N ASP A 267 9.78 10.63 -7.85
CA ASP A 267 9.40 11.29 -6.59
C ASP A 267 7.98 11.87 -6.57
N ASN A 268 7.24 11.80 -7.69
CA ASN A 268 5.88 12.34 -7.74
C ASN A 268 4.91 11.61 -6.80
N THR A 269 5.22 10.35 -6.42
CA THR A 269 4.38 9.52 -5.54
C THR A 269 4.90 9.38 -4.12
N ASN A 270 5.89 10.16 -3.70
CA ASN A 270 6.46 10.06 -2.35
C ASN A 270 5.41 9.98 -1.23
N PRO A 271 4.29 10.74 -1.23
CA PRO A 271 3.27 10.65 -0.19
C PRO A 271 2.58 9.29 -0.08
N ALA A 272 2.57 8.50 -1.15
CA ALA A 272 2.00 7.15 -1.18
C ALA A 272 3.01 6.04 -0.88
N GLY A 273 4.34 6.29 -1.13
CA GLY A 273 5.31 5.20 -1.10
C GLY A 273 6.79 5.55 -0.94
N GLY A 274 7.19 6.84 -0.82
CA GLY A 274 8.56 7.32 -1.03
C GLY A 274 9.58 7.09 0.10
N ILE A 275 9.19 6.55 1.25
CA ILE A 275 10.12 6.36 2.36
C ILE A 275 11.01 5.14 2.11
N ASN A 276 12.33 5.33 2.32
CA ASN A 276 13.30 4.25 2.45
C ASN A 276 13.74 4.14 3.91
N SER A 277 13.75 2.93 4.46
CA SER A 277 14.06 2.70 5.89
C SER A 277 14.73 1.35 6.11
N GLY A 278 15.32 1.20 7.29
CA GLY A 278 15.93 -0.05 7.77
C GLY A 278 15.26 -0.59 9.04
N ALA A 279 15.64 -1.80 9.46
CA ALA A 279 15.05 -2.45 10.63
C ALA A 279 15.20 -1.62 11.90
N GLU A 280 16.34 -0.95 12.11
CA GLU A 280 16.60 -0.13 13.30
C GLU A 280 15.61 1.03 13.40
N ASP A 281 15.38 1.76 12.32
CA ASP A 281 14.48 2.91 12.31
C ASP A 281 13.01 2.47 12.33
N MET A 282 12.65 1.39 11.63
CA MET A 282 11.29 0.83 11.71
C MET A 282 10.95 0.34 13.13
N ALA A 283 11.93 -0.15 13.89
CA ALA A 283 11.71 -0.49 15.29
C ALA A 283 11.34 0.74 16.13
N LYS A 284 12.02 1.88 15.93
CA LYS A 284 11.71 3.14 16.61
C LYS A 284 10.29 3.63 16.26
N TRP A 285 9.94 3.54 14.98
CA TRP A 285 8.58 3.87 14.51
C TRP A 285 7.52 3.00 15.18
N MET A 286 7.70 1.69 15.20
CA MET A 286 6.76 0.77 15.84
C MET A 286 6.61 1.04 17.35
N LEU A 287 7.71 1.35 18.05
CA LEU A 287 7.67 1.74 19.46
C LEU A 287 6.83 3.02 19.68
N ALA A 288 7.07 4.06 18.87
CA ALA A 288 6.29 5.30 18.93
C ALA A 288 4.80 5.05 18.68
N ARG A 289 4.46 4.18 17.72
CA ARG A 289 3.08 3.81 17.40
C ARG A 289 2.41 3.05 18.57
N LEU A 290 3.06 2.00 19.09
CA LEU A 290 2.55 1.20 20.20
C LEU A 290 2.41 2.04 21.48
N ALA A 291 3.30 3.02 21.69
CA ALA A 291 3.23 3.98 22.80
C ALA A 291 2.26 5.16 22.53
N ARG A 292 1.45 5.08 21.44
CA ARG A 292 0.45 6.09 21.07
C ARG A 292 1.02 7.50 20.97
N GLY A 293 2.17 7.62 20.32
CA GLY A 293 2.87 8.88 20.05
C GLY A 293 3.89 9.29 21.10
N LYS A 294 4.05 8.58 22.22
CA LYS A 294 5.11 8.83 23.19
C LYS A 294 6.44 8.31 22.67
N LEU A 295 7.49 9.12 22.77
CA LEU A 295 8.83 8.80 22.31
C LEU A 295 9.73 8.35 23.48
N ALA A 296 10.85 7.71 23.16
CA ALA A 296 11.76 7.14 24.14
C ALA A 296 12.43 8.21 25.06
N ASP A 297 12.58 9.44 24.56
CA ASP A 297 13.11 10.59 25.30
C ASP A 297 12.06 11.30 26.18
N GLY A 298 10.82 10.79 26.21
CA GLY A 298 9.69 11.37 26.94
C GLY A 298 8.92 12.44 26.15
N ALA A 299 9.40 12.84 24.98
CA ALA A 299 8.64 13.75 24.10
C ALA A 299 7.39 13.06 23.54
N THR A 300 6.51 13.86 22.95
CA THR A 300 5.29 13.37 22.28
C THR A 300 5.33 13.77 20.83
N LEU A 301 5.22 12.79 19.93
CA LEU A 301 5.09 13.03 18.49
C LEU A 301 3.69 13.56 18.15
N TYR A 302 2.66 12.88 18.64
CA TYR A 302 1.24 13.24 18.54
C TYR A 302 0.47 12.75 19.76
N SER A 303 -0.71 13.33 19.99
CA SER A 303 -1.55 12.98 21.13
C SER A 303 -2.16 11.58 21.02
N GLU A 304 -2.59 11.03 22.14
CA GLU A 304 -3.36 9.78 22.15
C GLU A 304 -4.67 9.88 21.37
N ARG A 305 -5.26 11.08 21.29
CA ARG A 305 -6.43 11.34 20.47
C ARG A 305 -6.14 11.09 18.99
N THR A 306 -5.03 11.62 18.49
CA THR A 306 -4.59 11.43 17.10
C THR A 306 -4.22 9.97 16.82
N ALA A 307 -3.54 9.30 17.77
CA ALA A 307 -3.29 7.86 17.66
C ALA A 307 -4.59 7.06 17.44
N ARG A 308 -5.61 7.34 18.26
CA ARG A 308 -6.92 6.70 18.11
C ARG A 308 -7.58 7.03 16.78
N GLN A 309 -7.53 8.29 16.31
CA GLN A 309 -8.11 8.68 15.02
C GLN A 309 -7.46 7.95 13.85
N ILE A 310 -6.12 7.82 13.86
CA ILE A 310 -5.37 7.11 12.80
C ILE A 310 -5.75 5.62 12.77
N GLU A 311 -6.03 5.00 13.92
CA GLU A 311 -6.29 3.57 14.04
C GLU A 311 -7.79 3.18 14.01
N THR A 312 -8.68 4.16 13.98
CA THR A 312 -10.12 3.90 13.95
C THR A 312 -10.54 3.41 12.57
N PRO A 313 -11.17 2.22 12.46
CA PRO A 313 -11.72 1.71 11.21
C PRO A 313 -12.73 2.69 10.59
N VAL A 314 -12.60 2.95 9.29
CA VAL A 314 -13.47 3.87 8.54
C VAL A 314 -14.18 3.16 7.38
N THR A 315 -13.42 2.42 6.57
CA THR A 315 -13.96 1.71 5.41
C THR A 315 -13.93 0.21 5.67
N ILE A 316 -15.07 -0.45 5.53
CA ILE A 316 -15.12 -1.91 5.62
C ILE A 316 -14.46 -2.50 4.38
N VAL A 317 -13.51 -3.40 4.60
CA VAL A 317 -12.87 -4.16 3.52
C VAL A 317 -13.63 -5.48 3.36
N PRO A 318 -14.01 -5.89 2.15
CA PRO A 318 -14.63 -7.20 1.92
C PRO A 318 -13.78 -8.31 2.53
N ASN A 319 -14.40 -9.11 3.40
CA ASN A 319 -13.73 -10.15 4.17
C ASN A 319 -14.19 -11.53 3.68
N SER A 320 -13.52 -12.05 2.64
CA SER A 320 -13.74 -13.41 2.14
C SER A 320 -13.00 -14.45 3.00
N ALA A 321 -13.43 -15.69 2.91
CA ALA A 321 -12.70 -16.79 3.52
C ALA A 321 -11.29 -16.87 2.89
N PRO A 322 -10.25 -17.06 3.72
CA PRO A 322 -8.91 -17.23 3.19
C PRO A 322 -8.81 -18.53 2.37
N PRO A 323 -7.83 -18.64 1.47
CA PRO A 323 -7.52 -19.89 0.80
C PRO A 323 -7.35 -21.05 1.77
N ALA A 324 -7.64 -22.29 1.35
CA ALA A 324 -7.59 -23.47 2.21
C ALA A 324 -6.22 -23.65 2.89
N GLU A 325 -5.14 -23.32 2.19
CA GLU A 325 -3.77 -23.37 2.69
C GLU A 325 -3.55 -22.41 3.87
N LEU A 326 -4.32 -21.33 3.92
CA LEU A 326 -4.25 -20.26 4.91
C LEU A 326 -5.49 -20.20 5.80
N ALA A 327 -6.25 -21.31 5.94
CA ALA A 327 -7.49 -21.34 6.74
C ALA A 327 -7.32 -20.79 8.16
N GLY A 328 -6.12 -20.93 8.76
CA GLY A 328 -5.77 -20.36 10.07
C GLY A 328 -5.80 -18.83 10.14
N LEU A 329 -5.79 -18.13 8.99
CA LEU A 329 -5.87 -16.68 8.91
C LEU A 329 -7.31 -16.14 8.77
N LYS A 330 -8.32 -16.98 8.98
CA LYS A 330 -9.72 -16.53 8.99
C LYS A 330 -9.90 -15.37 9.96
N SER A 331 -10.54 -14.32 9.49
CA SER A 331 -10.84 -13.11 10.26
C SER A 331 -12.34 -12.91 10.33
N ASN A 332 -12.84 -12.34 11.42
CA ASN A 332 -14.26 -12.03 11.57
C ASN A 332 -14.62 -10.67 10.93
N PHE A 333 -13.65 -9.78 10.81
CA PHE A 333 -13.82 -8.51 10.09
C PHE A 333 -12.48 -8.00 9.56
N ALA A 334 -12.55 -7.18 8.51
CA ALA A 334 -11.44 -6.39 8.02
C ALA A 334 -11.95 -4.98 7.66
N ALA A 335 -11.14 -3.99 7.95
CA ALA A 335 -11.44 -2.59 7.66
C ALA A 335 -10.15 -1.83 7.36
N TYR A 336 -10.30 -0.64 6.77
CA TYR A 336 -9.20 0.28 6.54
C TYR A 336 -9.40 1.54 7.37
N ALA A 337 -8.34 1.98 8.00
CA ALA A 337 -8.25 3.21 8.79
C ALA A 337 -7.39 4.24 8.03
N LEU A 338 -6.82 5.24 8.70
CA LEU A 338 -6.02 6.26 8.03
C LEU A 338 -4.63 5.73 7.67
N GLY A 339 -4.50 5.15 6.48
CA GLY A 339 -3.25 4.57 5.98
C GLY A 339 -2.89 3.20 6.57
N LEU A 340 -3.86 2.46 7.11
CA LEU A 340 -3.66 1.20 7.81
C LEU A 340 -4.84 0.24 7.61
N GLY A 341 -4.53 -1.04 7.43
CA GLY A 341 -5.50 -2.11 7.58
C GLY A 341 -5.70 -2.47 9.06
N VAL A 342 -6.94 -2.73 9.44
CA VAL A 342 -7.32 -3.21 10.78
C VAL A 342 -8.14 -4.47 10.62
N ARG A 343 -7.70 -5.55 11.26
CA ARG A 343 -8.42 -6.83 11.23
C ARG A 343 -8.33 -7.55 12.57
N GLU A 344 -9.09 -8.60 12.72
CA GLU A 344 -8.97 -9.51 13.85
C GLU A 344 -8.13 -10.74 13.46
N TYR A 345 -7.32 -11.25 14.37
CA TYR A 345 -6.64 -12.52 14.28
C TYR A 345 -6.57 -13.19 15.65
N ARG A 346 -7.17 -14.37 15.80
CA ARG A 346 -7.21 -15.14 17.06
C ARG A 346 -7.66 -14.30 18.27
N GLY A 347 -8.68 -13.46 18.08
CA GLY A 347 -9.21 -12.56 19.12
C GLY A 347 -8.37 -11.31 19.38
N GLN A 348 -7.28 -11.09 18.66
CA GLN A 348 -6.43 -9.90 18.77
C GLN A 348 -6.73 -8.92 17.65
N ARG A 349 -6.70 -7.62 17.96
CA ARG A 349 -6.69 -6.58 16.94
C ARG A 349 -5.31 -6.53 16.28
N VAL A 350 -5.29 -6.65 14.99
CA VAL A 350 -4.09 -6.54 14.16
C VAL A 350 -4.19 -5.26 13.33
N ILE A 351 -3.21 -4.39 13.47
CA ILE A 351 -3.02 -3.19 12.65
C ILE A 351 -1.85 -3.46 11.74
N THR A 352 -2.06 -3.40 10.42
CA THR A 352 -1.02 -3.80 9.47
C THR A 352 -1.10 -2.98 8.19
N HIS A 353 0.03 -2.83 7.52
CA HIS A 353 0.09 -2.42 6.12
C HIS A 353 1.22 -3.15 5.41
N THR A 354 1.00 -3.45 4.14
CA THR A 354 2.04 -3.96 3.24
C THR A 354 2.54 -2.85 2.34
N GLY A 355 3.70 -3.03 1.75
CA GLY A 355 4.25 -2.15 0.74
C GLY A 355 4.82 -2.95 -0.42
N GLY A 356 4.64 -2.47 -1.64
CA GLY A 356 5.21 -3.03 -2.86
C GLY A 356 5.73 -1.93 -3.77
N LEU A 357 6.95 -2.09 -4.25
CA LEU A 357 7.62 -1.36 -5.33
C LEU A 357 8.33 -2.39 -6.20
N PRO A 358 8.71 -2.07 -7.43
CA PRO A 358 9.53 -2.98 -8.21
C PRO A 358 10.75 -3.44 -7.41
N GLY A 359 10.81 -4.75 -7.17
CA GLY A 359 11.90 -5.40 -6.45
C GLY A 359 11.96 -5.21 -4.94
N TYR A 360 11.02 -4.50 -4.30
CA TYR A 360 10.90 -4.40 -2.85
C TYR A 360 9.49 -4.74 -2.37
N VAL A 361 9.40 -5.54 -1.31
CA VAL A 361 8.15 -5.64 -0.56
C VAL A 361 8.42 -5.51 0.94
N SER A 362 7.44 -4.97 1.65
CA SER A 362 7.54 -4.73 3.08
C SER A 362 6.22 -5.01 3.80
N ILE A 363 6.28 -5.31 5.09
CA ILE A 363 5.10 -5.39 5.95
C ILE A 363 5.43 -4.81 7.33
N VAL A 364 4.48 -4.07 7.88
CA VAL A 364 4.49 -3.66 9.29
C VAL A 364 3.22 -4.17 9.94
N THR A 365 3.34 -4.88 11.05
CA THR A 365 2.22 -5.45 11.79
C THR A 365 2.36 -5.12 13.26
N LEU A 366 1.31 -4.55 13.84
CA LEU A 366 1.21 -4.22 15.26
C LEU A 366 0.06 -4.99 15.89
N LEU A 367 0.29 -5.55 17.08
CA LEU A 367 -0.71 -6.10 17.98
C LEU A 367 -0.70 -5.25 19.27
N PRO A 368 -1.48 -4.15 19.34
CA PRO A 368 -1.41 -3.21 20.47
C PRO A 368 -1.67 -3.86 21.83
N GLU A 369 -2.65 -4.77 21.91
CA GLU A 369 -3.02 -5.47 23.15
C GLU A 369 -1.93 -6.44 23.63
N ARG A 370 -1.02 -6.83 22.71
CA ARG A 370 0.16 -7.65 23.00
C ARG A 370 1.43 -6.83 23.15
N ASN A 371 1.36 -5.52 22.91
CA ASN A 371 2.52 -4.63 22.83
C ASN A 371 3.63 -5.24 21.94
N LEU A 372 3.23 -5.80 20.79
CA LEU A 372 4.07 -6.46 19.79
C LEU A 372 4.06 -5.68 18.49
N GLY A 373 5.21 -5.47 17.90
CA GLY A 373 5.38 -4.95 16.55
C GLY A 373 6.40 -5.77 15.77
N VAL A 374 6.10 -6.02 14.51
CA VAL A 374 6.95 -6.74 13.55
C VAL A 374 7.04 -5.92 12.27
N ALA A 375 8.25 -5.65 11.79
CA ALA A 375 8.49 -5.07 10.47
C ALA A 375 9.45 -5.98 9.70
N ILE A 376 9.11 -6.29 8.46
CA ILE A 376 9.92 -7.10 7.55
C ILE A 376 10.05 -6.36 6.24
N LEU A 377 11.29 -6.16 5.80
CA LEU A 377 11.65 -5.46 4.57
C LEU A 377 12.47 -6.43 3.73
N THR A 378 12.15 -6.57 2.45
CA THR A 378 12.86 -7.48 1.52
C THR A 378 13.27 -6.76 0.25
N ASN A 379 14.37 -7.18 -0.33
CA ASN A 379 14.81 -6.70 -1.64
C ASN A 379 14.42 -7.68 -2.77
N ALA A 380 13.28 -8.34 -2.62
CA ALA A 380 12.63 -9.13 -3.65
C ALA A 380 11.11 -9.11 -3.45
N GLU A 381 10.35 -9.32 -4.51
CA GLU A 381 8.88 -9.17 -4.55
C GLU A 381 8.11 -10.36 -3.92
N SER A 382 8.66 -10.99 -2.89
CA SER A 382 8.02 -12.13 -2.25
C SER A 382 7.15 -11.72 -1.05
N THR A 383 5.88 -11.44 -1.31
CA THR A 383 4.89 -11.18 -0.24
C THR A 383 4.62 -12.44 0.62
N ASN A 384 4.81 -13.63 0.05
CA ASN A 384 4.69 -14.90 0.77
C ASN A 384 5.77 -15.06 1.85
N ALA A 385 7.01 -14.59 1.58
CA ALA A 385 8.10 -14.64 2.54
C ALA A 385 7.81 -13.82 3.80
N PHE A 386 7.46 -12.55 3.63
CA PHE A 386 7.18 -11.70 4.79
C PHE A 386 5.92 -12.13 5.53
N SER A 387 4.89 -12.62 4.81
CA SER A 387 3.65 -13.08 5.42
C SER A 387 3.88 -14.32 6.28
N ALA A 388 4.59 -15.32 5.75
CA ALA A 388 4.93 -16.53 6.50
C ALA A 388 5.69 -16.21 7.79
N LEU A 389 6.68 -15.32 7.71
CA LEU A 389 7.47 -14.89 8.86
C LEU A 389 6.63 -14.10 9.87
N THR A 390 5.79 -13.18 9.41
CA THR A 390 4.93 -12.37 10.28
C THR A 390 4.02 -13.26 11.11
N TRP A 391 3.30 -14.20 10.47
CA TRP A 391 2.37 -15.06 11.18
C TRP A 391 3.09 -16.08 12.07
N GLN A 392 4.29 -16.54 11.68
CA GLN A 392 5.09 -17.39 12.55
C GLN A 392 5.50 -16.66 13.84
N ILE A 393 5.92 -15.38 13.73
CA ILE A 393 6.30 -14.55 14.89
C ILE A 393 5.06 -14.27 15.77
N VAL A 394 3.96 -13.89 15.15
CA VAL A 394 2.70 -13.61 15.87
C VAL A 394 2.17 -14.85 16.59
N ASP A 395 2.14 -16.00 15.93
CA ASP A 395 1.70 -17.26 16.57
C ASP A 395 2.62 -17.67 17.74
N ASN A 396 3.92 -17.46 17.62
CA ASN A 396 4.85 -17.69 18.72
C ASN A 396 4.57 -16.79 19.94
N ASP A 397 4.25 -15.50 19.72
CA ASP A 397 3.87 -14.60 20.82
C ASP A 397 2.53 -14.97 21.47
N LEU A 398 1.59 -15.43 20.67
CA LEU A 398 0.26 -15.83 21.13
C LEU A 398 0.26 -17.21 21.82
N GLY A 399 1.33 -18.00 21.71
CA GLY A 399 1.35 -19.40 22.12
C GLY A 399 0.37 -20.25 21.32
N ALA A 400 0.11 -19.88 20.09
CA ALA A 400 -0.82 -20.56 19.20
C ALA A 400 -0.28 -21.93 18.77
N PRO A 401 -1.16 -22.88 18.37
CA PRO A 401 -0.72 -24.16 17.80
C PRO A 401 0.26 -23.95 16.64
N ALA A 402 1.33 -24.75 16.62
CA ALA A 402 2.37 -24.65 15.60
C ALA A 402 1.79 -24.84 14.20
N THR A 403 1.94 -23.83 13.36
CA THR A 403 1.59 -23.89 11.94
C THR A 403 2.86 -23.67 11.13
N ASP A 404 3.11 -24.54 10.14
CA ASP A 404 4.20 -24.33 9.20
C ASP A 404 3.77 -23.32 8.11
N TRP A 405 3.85 -22.03 8.46
CA TRP A 405 3.45 -20.95 7.56
C TRP A 405 4.28 -20.92 6.27
N THR A 406 5.56 -21.27 6.33
CA THR A 406 6.40 -21.33 5.12
C THR A 406 5.85 -22.39 4.15
N ALA A 407 5.54 -23.59 4.63
CA ALA A 407 4.96 -24.63 3.78
C ALA A 407 3.54 -24.27 3.29
N ALA A 408 2.72 -23.60 4.11
CA ALA A 408 1.39 -23.15 3.71
C ALA A 408 1.44 -22.14 2.55
N TYR A 409 2.31 -21.12 2.66
CA TYR A 409 2.48 -20.11 1.60
C TYR A 409 3.15 -20.68 0.34
N LEU A 410 4.05 -21.66 0.44
CA LEU A 410 4.58 -22.38 -0.72
C LEU A 410 3.50 -23.13 -1.50
N LYS A 411 2.58 -23.80 -0.80
CA LYS A 411 1.44 -24.48 -1.44
C LYS A 411 0.53 -23.47 -2.14
N LEU A 412 0.26 -22.34 -1.49
CA LEU A 412 -0.54 -21.27 -2.06
C LEU A 412 0.12 -20.75 -3.35
N GLN A 413 1.43 -20.46 -3.32
CA GLN A 413 2.19 -20.01 -4.47
C GLN A 413 2.10 -21.00 -5.62
N ALA A 414 2.39 -22.28 -5.36
CA ALA A 414 2.31 -23.34 -6.38
C ALA A 414 0.93 -23.44 -7.04
N ARG A 415 -0.13 -23.22 -6.27
CA ARG A 415 -1.51 -23.19 -6.81
C ARG A 415 -1.73 -21.98 -7.72
N PHE A 416 -1.32 -20.79 -7.31
CA PHE A 416 -1.44 -19.60 -8.16
C PHE A 416 -0.59 -19.70 -9.43
N ASP A 417 0.63 -20.22 -9.35
CA ASP A 417 1.48 -20.46 -10.52
C ASP A 417 0.82 -21.42 -11.51
N GLU A 418 0.11 -22.45 -11.02
CA GLU A 418 -0.64 -23.39 -11.84
C GLU A 418 -1.89 -22.74 -12.47
N GLU A 419 -2.65 -21.97 -11.69
CA GLU A 419 -3.82 -21.24 -12.16
C GLU A 419 -3.43 -20.23 -13.26
N THR A 420 -2.34 -19.48 -13.06
CA THR A 420 -1.77 -18.55 -14.06
C THR A 420 -1.38 -19.29 -15.33
N ARG A 421 -0.65 -20.40 -15.23
CA ARG A 421 -0.21 -21.19 -16.38
C ARG A 421 -1.41 -21.71 -17.17
N LYS A 422 -2.43 -22.21 -16.46
CA LYS A 422 -3.67 -22.70 -17.06
C LYS A 422 -4.39 -21.58 -17.81
N SER A 423 -4.59 -20.41 -17.19
CA SER A 423 -5.26 -19.26 -17.80
C SER A 423 -4.54 -18.79 -19.07
N LEU A 424 -3.21 -18.67 -19.03
CA LEU A 424 -2.41 -18.29 -20.20
C LEU A 424 -2.50 -19.36 -21.31
N GLY A 425 -2.48 -20.65 -20.94
CA GLY A 425 -2.64 -21.76 -21.87
C GLY A 425 -4.01 -21.76 -22.55
N GLU A 426 -5.08 -21.53 -21.79
CA GLU A 426 -6.46 -21.42 -22.32
C GLU A 426 -6.60 -20.23 -23.27
N SER A 427 -6.05 -19.06 -22.93
CA SER A 427 -6.03 -17.87 -23.79
C SER A 427 -5.28 -18.15 -25.11
N ALA A 428 -4.12 -18.80 -25.03
CA ALA A 428 -3.35 -19.17 -26.22
C ALA A 428 -4.08 -20.21 -27.10
N ALA A 429 -4.76 -21.18 -26.49
CA ALA A 429 -5.53 -22.21 -27.21
C ALA A 429 -6.80 -21.65 -27.87
N ALA A 430 -7.43 -20.63 -27.28
CA ALA A 430 -8.61 -19.96 -27.81
C ALA A 430 -8.28 -19.00 -28.96
N ARG A 431 -7.00 -18.69 -29.19
CA ARG A 431 -6.56 -17.79 -30.26
C ARG A 431 -6.89 -18.34 -31.64
N ASP A 432 -7.55 -17.55 -32.49
CA ASP A 432 -7.64 -17.83 -33.93
C ASP A 432 -6.37 -17.36 -34.66
N ALA A 433 -5.40 -18.24 -34.76
CA ALA A 433 -4.12 -17.96 -35.42
C ALA A 433 -4.25 -17.77 -36.95
N SER A 434 -5.40 -18.14 -37.55
CA SER A 434 -5.67 -17.97 -38.99
C SER A 434 -6.24 -16.59 -39.31
N SER A 435 -6.75 -15.87 -38.33
CA SER A 435 -7.32 -14.53 -38.48
C SER A 435 -6.28 -13.52 -38.96
N LYS A 436 -6.75 -12.46 -39.59
CA LYS A 436 -5.92 -11.33 -40.02
C LYS A 436 -6.53 -10.03 -39.57
N PRO A 437 -5.70 -8.97 -39.39
CA PRO A 437 -6.22 -7.64 -39.16
C PRO A 437 -7.15 -7.20 -40.28
N SER A 438 -8.24 -6.51 -39.94
CA SER A 438 -9.22 -6.00 -40.92
C SER A 438 -8.62 -4.90 -41.82
N LEU A 439 -7.59 -4.22 -41.35
CA LEU A 439 -6.93 -3.11 -42.03
C LEU A 439 -5.44 -3.41 -42.28
N PRO A 440 -4.83 -2.79 -43.31
CA PRO A 440 -3.38 -2.75 -43.43
C PRO A 440 -2.74 -2.10 -42.20
N LEU A 441 -1.55 -2.55 -41.76
CA LEU A 441 -0.88 -2.08 -40.54
C LEU A 441 -0.76 -0.55 -40.48
N ALA A 442 -0.46 0.11 -41.58
CA ALA A 442 -0.39 1.58 -41.67
C ALA A 442 -1.68 2.30 -41.20
N LYS A 443 -2.82 1.63 -41.24
CA LYS A 443 -4.11 2.21 -40.82
C LYS A 443 -4.32 2.18 -39.30
N TYR A 444 -3.58 1.35 -38.57
CA TYR A 444 -3.55 1.35 -37.11
C TYR A 444 -2.55 2.39 -36.55
N ALA A 445 -1.63 2.87 -37.41
CA ALA A 445 -0.69 3.92 -36.99
C ALA A 445 -1.42 5.26 -36.83
N GLY A 446 -1.06 6.00 -35.79
CA GLY A 446 -1.65 7.28 -35.43
C GLY A 446 -1.35 7.68 -34.00
N VAL A 447 -1.82 8.86 -33.62
CA VAL A 447 -1.83 9.30 -32.22
C VAL A 447 -3.23 9.04 -31.67
N TYR A 448 -3.29 8.39 -30.52
CA TYR A 448 -4.51 8.11 -29.78
C TYR A 448 -4.44 8.84 -28.45
N THR A 449 -5.52 9.49 -28.06
CA THR A 449 -5.59 10.29 -26.83
C THR A 449 -6.59 9.66 -25.87
N ASP A 450 -6.18 9.50 -24.63
CA ASP A 450 -7.05 9.23 -23.49
C ASP A 450 -7.23 10.51 -22.66
N ALA A 451 -8.42 10.70 -22.10
CA ALA A 451 -8.75 11.92 -21.39
C ALA A 451 -7.91 12.13 -20.11
N TRP A 452 -7.66 11.06 -19.36
CA TRP A 452 -6.91 11.16 -18.11
C TRP A 452 -5.43 10.87 -18.27
N TYR A 453 -5.03 9.95 -19.17
CA TYR A 453 -3.63 9.64 -19.39
C TYR A 453 -2.95 10.64 -20.35
N GLY A 454 -3.56 10.96 -21.48
CA GLY A 454 -2.99 11.76 -22.58
C GLY A 454 -2.67 10.91 -23.81
N ASP A 455 -1.60 11.25 -24.52
CA ASP A 455 -1.35 10.70 -25.84
C ASP A 455 -0.54 9.39 -25.82
N VAL A 456 -0.93 8.46 -26.70
CA VAL A 456 -0.23 7.22 -27.01
C VAL A 456 -0.06 7.15 -28.54
N ALA A 457 1.16 7.04 -29.00
CA ALA A 457 1.47 6.91 -30.42
C ALA A 457 1.58 5.43 -30.80
N VAL A 458 1.01 5.07 -31.95
CA VAL A 458 1.24 3.81 -32.65
C VAL A 458 1.90 4.15 -33.97
N GLU A 459 3.09 3.64 -34.19
CA GLU A 459 3.92 3.92 -35.37
C GLU A 459 4.12 2.64 -36.18
N GLU A 460 4.08 2.73 -37.51
CA GLU A 460 4.54 1.64 -38.37
C GLU A 460 6.03 1.81 -38.67
N ALA A 461 6.84 0.85 -38.27
CA ALA A 461 8.28 0.84 -38.47
C ALA A 461 8.75 -0.53 -38.94
N GLY A 462 9.28 -0.62 -40.15
CA GLY A 462 9.83 -1.86 -40.71
C GLY A 462 8.83 -3.01 -40.81
N GLY A 463 7.57 -2.71 -41.13
CA GLY A 463 6.49 -3.70 -41.28
C GLY A 463 5.92 -4.21 -39.96
N ARG A 464 6.17 -3.49 -38.85
CA ARG A 464 5.63 -3.77 -37.49
C ARG A 464 5.02 -2.51 -36.93
N LEU A 465 4.10 -2.67 -35.99
CA LEU A 465 3.58 -1.58 -35.19
C LEU A 465 4.40 -1.46 -33.89
N VAL A 466 4.67 -0.22 -33.48
CA VAL A 466 5.34 0.11 -32.23
C VAL A 466 4.45 1.07 -31.45
N MET A 467 4.11 0.74 -30.20
CA MET A 467 3.33 1.58 -29.31
C MET A 467 4.27 2.35 -28.38
N ARG A 468 3.97 3.65 -28.16
CA ARG A 468 4.71 4.53 -27.27
C ARG A 468 3.77 5.39 -26.44
N PHE A 469 3.92 5.34 -25.14
CA PHE A 469 3.21 6.20 -24.20
C PHE A 469 3.97 7.53 -24.04
N SER A 470 3.30 8.66 -24.27
CA SER A 470 3.96 9.97 -24.33
C SER A 470 4.54 10.45 -23.00
N LYS A 471 3.97 9.98 -21.86
CA LYS A 471 4.34 10.41 -20.52
C LYS A 471 5.09 9.37 -19.71
N THR A 472 5.19 8.15 -20.21
CA THR A 472 5.82 7.02 -19.55
C THR A 472 6.91 6.44 -20.46
N PRO A 473 8.16 6.94 -20.38
CA PRO A 473 9.23 6.61 -21.33
C PRO A 473 9.54 5.11 -21.44
N ALA A 474 9.34 4.34 -20.36
CA ALA A 474 9.55 2.90 -20.35
C ALA A 474 8.50 2.12 -21.16
N LEU A 475 7.29 2.68 -21.35
CA LEU A 475 6.22 2.03 -22.10
C LEU A 475 6.42 2.24 -23.61
N VAL A 476 7.44 1.57 -24.16
CA VAL A 476 7.69 1.42 -25.59
C VAL A 476 7.70 -0.06 -25.91
N GLY A 477 6.81 -0.50 -26.81
CA GLY A 477 6.67 -1.93 -27.11
C GLY A 477 6.38 -2.21 -28.57
N ASP A 478 6.85 -3.38 -29.03
CA ASP A 478 6.57 -3.89 -30.35
C ASP A 478 5.21 -4.64 -30.33
N MET A 479 4.33 -4.33 -31.27
CA MET A 479 3.00 -4.93 -31.35
C MET A 479 2.99 -6.11 -32.32
N GLU A 480 2.61 -7.27 -31.83
CA GLU A 480 2.47 -8.50 -32.58
C GLU A 480 0.98 -8.79 -32.80
N HIS A 481 0.59 -9.14 -34.02
CA HIS A 481 -0.79 -9.52 -34.31
C HIS A 481 -1.20 -10.74 -33.48
N TRP A 482 -2.28 -10.61 -32.71
CA TRP A 482 -2.83 -11.70 -31.91
C TRP A 482 -3.95 -12.43 -32.66
N GLN A 483 -5.05 -11.74 -32.88
CA GLN A 483 -6.19 -12.22 -33.70
C GLN A 483 -7.11 -11.05 -34.05
N TYR A 484 -7.80 -11.11 -35.19
CA TYR A 484 -8.69 -10.05 -35.69
C TYR A 484 -8.00 -8.68 -35.61
N ASP A 485 -8.63 -7.68 -34.97
CA ASP A 485 -8.05 -6.35 -34.75
C ASP A 485 -7.39 -6.20 -33.38
N THR A 486 -6.96 -7.31 -32.76
CA THR A 486 -6.24 -7.36 -31.49
C THR A 486 -4.76 -7.67 -31.75
N PHE A 487 -3.92 -6.89 -31.09
CA PHE A 487 -2.47 -7.06 -31.04
C PHE A 487 -2.02 -7.29 -29.61
N VAL A 488 -0.85 -7.91 -29.41
CA VAL A 488 -0.14 -7.93 -28.12
C VAL A 488 1.01 -6.95 -28.22
N VAL A 489 1.04 -5.97 -27.33
CA VAL A 489 2.22 -5.12 -27.15
C VAL A 489 3.19 -5.81 -26.20
N ARG A 490 4.43 -6.03 -26.69
CA ARG A 490 5.57 -6.55 -25.91
C ARG A 490 6.47 -5.39 -25.54
N TRP A 491 6.49 -5.03 -24.25
CA TRP A 491 7.34 -3.94 -23.81
C TRP A 491 8.81 -4.30 -23.99
N ARG A 492 9.59 -3.37 -24.53
CA ARG A 492 11.03 -3.57 -24.75
C ARG A 492 11.79 -3.69 -23.46
N ASP A 493 11.36 -2.95 -22.43
CA ASP A 493 11.81 -3.16 -21.07
C ASP A 493 11.08 -4.37 -20.46
N ARG A 494 11.77 -5.50 -20.37
CA ARG A 494 11.19 -6.74 -19.84
C ARG A 494 11.01 -6.73 -18.32
N GLU A 495 11.62 -5.75 -17.62
CA GLU A 495 11.43 -5.59 -16.16
C GLU A 495 10.02 -5.09 -15.82
N LEU A 496 9.30 -4.50 -16.76
CA LEU A 496 7.90 -4.10 -16.58
C LEU A 496 6.94 -5.28 -16.37
N ARG A 497 7.17 -6.42 -17.03
CA ARG A 497 6.36 -7.66 -16.90
C ARG A 497 4.85 -7.42 -17.08
N ALA A 498 4.48 -6.49 -17.95
CA ALA A 498 3.14 -5.95 -18.12
C ALA A 498 2.68 -5.97 -19.59
N ASP A 499 3.07 -6.99 -20.37
CA ASP A 499 2.60 -7.13 -21.75
C ASP A 499 1.07 -7.03 -21.79
N ALA A 500 0.52 -6.37 -22.81
CA ALA A 500 -0.92 -6.10 -22.88
C ALA A 500 -1.52 -6.40 -24.25
N TYR A 501 -2.76 -6.84 -24.26
CA TYR A 501 -3.61 -6.84 -25.45
C TYR A 501 -4.02 -5.41 -25.80
N VAL A 502 -4.04 -5.11 -27.10
CA VAL A 502 -4.53 -3.84 -27.66
C VAL A 502 -5.57 -4.19 -28.72
N THR A 503 -6.84 -3.95 -28.44
CA THR A 503 -7.96 -4.27 -29.34
C THR A 503 -8.52 -3.00 -29.95
N PHE A 504 -8.52 -2.90 -31.27
CA PHE A 504 -9.07 -1.77 -32.02
C PHE A 504 -10.53 -2.04 -32.38
N ALA A 505 -11.40 -1.07 -32.18
CA ALA A 505 -12.76 -1.05 -32.66
C ALA A 505 -12.85 -0.14 -33.91
N LEU A 506 -13.65 -0.57 -34.91
CA LEU A 506 -13.81 0.16 -36.15
C LEU A 506 -15.21 0.81 -36.25
N ASN A 507 -15.26 1.99 -36.86
CA ASN A 507 -16.48 2.64 -37.30
C ASN A 507 -17.06 1.93 -38.53
N PRO A 508 -18.35 2.17 -38.90
CA PRO A 508 -18.95 1.60 -40.10
C PRO A 508 -18.24 1.95 -41.42
N ASP A 509 -17.49 3.06 -41.47
CA ASP A 509 -16.70 3.48 -42.61
C ASP A 509 -15.30 2.83 -42.68
N GLY A 510 -14.99 1.95 -41.72
CA GLY A 510 -13.70 1.27 -41.62
C GLY A 510 -12.58 2.08 -40.97
N SER A 511 -12.85 3.30 -40.50
CA SER A 511 -11.90 4.07 -39.69
C SER A 511 -11.84 3.53 -38.25
N ILE A 512 -10.74 3.75 -37.53
CA ILE A 512 -10.62 3.33 -36.14
C ILE A 512 -11.47 4.25 -35.25
N GLU A 513 -12.35 3.67 -34.45
CA GLU A 513 -13.14 4.37 -33.43
C GLU A 513 -12.31 4.59 -32.16
N ARG A 514 -11.68 3.52 -31.67
CA ARG A 514 -10.89 3.51 -30.43
C ARG A 514 -9.98 2.28 -30.33
N ALA A 515 -9.06 2.32 -29.38
CA ALA A 515 -8.36 1.13 -28.89
C ALA A 515 -8.62 0.95 -27.39
N LYS A 516 -8.73 -0.30 -26.96
CA LYS A 516 -8.81 -0.73 -25.56
C LYS A 516 -7.62 -1.61 -25.23
N MET A 517 -7.18 -1.57 -23.97
CA MET A 517 -6.04 -2.37 -23.52
C MET A 517 -6.42 -3.23 -22.32
N GLU A 518 -5.77 -4.39 -22.22
CA GLU A 518 -5.92 -5.33 -21.11
C GLU A 518 -4.60 -6.07 -20.89
N ALA A 519 -4.21 -6.31 -19.63
CA ALA A 519 -3.00 -7.08 -19.35
C ALA A 519 -3.10 -8.52 -19.86
N VAL A 520 -1.99 -9.07 -20.42
CA VAL A 520 -1.94 -10.45 -20.88
C VAL A 520 -1.91 -11.43 -19.71
N SER A 521 -1.17 -11.11 -18.65
CA SER A 521 -0.99 -11.97 -17.48
C SER A 521 -1.84 -11.50 -16.30
N PRO A 522 -2.51 -12.40 -15.58
CA PRO A 522 -3.18 -12.07 -14.31
C PRO A 522 -2.19 -11.69 -13.19
N GLU A 523 -0.89 -11.91 -13.38
CA GLU A 523 0.17 -11.51 -12.45
C GLU A 523 0.67 -10.07 -12.68
N THR A 524 0.18 -9.40 -13.74
CA THR A 524 0.51 -7.99 -13.97
C THR A 524 0.05 -7.15 -12.78
N ASP A 525 0.94 -6.28 -12.28
CA ASP A 525 0.62 -5.40 -11.16
C ASP A 525 -0.61 -4.54 -11.51
N PHE A 526 -1.54 -4.42 -10.56
CA PHE A 526 -2.80 -3.70 -10.74
C PHE A 526 -2.61 -2.20 -11.06
N SER A 527 -1.44 -1.64 -10.75
CA SER A 527 -1.09 -0.26 -11.09
C SER A 527 -0.88 -0.03 -12.58
N TYR A 528 -0.81 -1.12 -13.39
CA TYR A 528 -0.97 -1.03 -14.85
C TYR A 528 -2.47 -1.04 -15.20
N ASP A 529 -3.18 0.01 -14.87
CA ASP A 529 -4.62 0.15 -15.09
C ASP A 529 -5.00 0.38 -16.57
N PHE A 530 -4.40 -0.41 -17.48
CA PHE A 530 -4.62 -0.36 -18.93
C PHE A 530 -6.09 -0.48 -19.32
N GLN A 531 -6.88 -1.26 -18.57
CA GLN A 531 -8.31 -1.49 -18.81
C GLN A 531 -9.15 -0.19 -18.70
N ASP A 532 -8.66 0.81 -17.99
CA ASP A 532 -9.35 2.08 -17.80
C ASP A 532 -9.11 3.09 -18.93
N LEU A 533 -8.14 2.80 -19.83
CA LEU A 533 -7.87 3.62 -21.00
C LEU A 533 -9.00 3.53 -22.06
N ASP A 534 -9.37 4.67 -22.63
CA ASP A 534 -10.24 4.78 -23.81
C ASP A 534 -9.52 5.59 -24.90
N LEU A 535 -8.57 4.94 -25.55
CA LEU A 535 -7.68 5.54 -26.55
C LEU A 535 -8.45 5.83 -27.86
N ARG A 536 -8.72 7.10 -28.13
CA ARG A 536 -9.41 7.56 -29.35
C ARG A 536 -8.44 8.25 -30.30
N PRO A 537 -8.61 8.07 -31.64
CA PRO A 537 -7.78 8.82 -32.59
C PRO A 537 -7.79 10.31 -32.25
N ALA A 538 -6.60 10.91 -32.08
CA ALA A 538 -6.48 12.32 -31.83
C ALA A 538 -7.04 13.10 -33.04
N ALA A 539 -7.85 14.13 -32.77
CA ALA A 539 -8.32 15.02 -33.85
C ALA A 539 -7.09 15.64 -34.52
N MET A 540 -6.96 15.44 -35.82
CA MET A 540 -5.91 16.14 -36.57
C MET A 540 -6.10 17.65 -36.37
N PRO A 541 -5.06 18.42 -36.06
CA PRO A 541 -5.19 19.85 -35.97
C PRO A 541 -5.77 20.34 -37.32
N ARG A 542 -6.90 21.03 -37.27
CA ARG A 542 -7.44 21.67 -38.49
C ARG A 542 -6.35 22.61 -38.99
N ARG A 543 -5.82 22.31 -40.20
CA ARG A 543 -4.85 23.17 -40.88
C ARG A 543 -5.45 24.52 -41.20
#